data_4a4e43b88d5b605c67e547fd954bd335
#
_entry.id   4a4e43b88d5b605c67e547fd954bd335
#
_cell.length_a   1.000
_cell.length_b   1.000
_cell.length_c   1.000
_cell.angle_alpha   90.00
_cell.angle_beta   90.00
_cell.angle_gamma   90.00
#
_symmetry.space_group_name_H-M   'P 1'
#
loop_
_entity.id
_entity.type
_entity.pdbx_description
1 polymer ?
#
loop_
_entity_poly.entity_id
_entity_poly.type
_entity_poly.pdbx_seq_one_letter_code
_entity_poly.pdbx_strand_id
1 'polypeptide(L)'
;RGFEGRLGKRNSPPIFNLAWKNHFFWDGRARTVRDQVLQPIQDHLEMAANLNQVLYRLNRRKSYREDFKKAYGPAEITSEMLWLALENYLLTIVSGDSKFDQSLEKKVKLDPLEDEGRRLFFTSHESGGAGCSECHSGPHFSDFTFRNNGLRPAPDLSDLGRNQVTGKEKDKFLFST
;
A
#
# COMPACT_ATOMS: atom_id res chain seq x y z
N ARG A 1 9.56 -1.32 12.57
CA ARG A 1 9.76 -0.41 13.72
C ARG A 1 10.14 0.97 13.18
N GLY A 2 9.58 2.02 13.74
CA GLY A 2 9.87 3.38 13.38
C GLY A 2 10.94 4.04 14.26
N PHE A 3 10.88 5.36 14.33
CA PHE A 3 11.79 6.18 15.10
C PHE A 3 11.90 5.70 16.56
N GLU A 4 13.12 5.61 17.09
CA GLU A 4 13.43 5.08 18.43
C GLU A 4 12.87 3.67 18.72
N GLY A 5 12.67 2.85 17.66
CA GLY A 5 12.17 1.48 17.80
C GLY A 5 10.67 1.38 18.07
N ARG A 6 9.92 2.47 17.98
CA ARG A 6 8.46 2.49 18.20
C ARG A 6 7.74 1.56 17.23
N LEU A 7 6.64 0.99 17.69
CA LEU A 7 5.81 0.12 16.87
C LEU A 7 4.63 0.92 16.30
N GLY A 8 4.44 0.79 14.99
CA GLY A 8 3.20 1.22 14.35
C GLY A 8 2.03 0.34 14.76
N LYS A 9 0.82 0.85 14.62
CA LYS A 9 -0.42 0.11 14.96
C LYS A 9 -0.73 -1.02 13.98
N ARG A 10 -0.23 -0.94 12.76
CA ARG A 10 -0.46 -1.90 11.67
C ARG A 10 0.82 -2.15 10.89
N ASN A 11 0.89 -3.27 10.19
CA ASN A 11 1.94 -3.53 9.22
C ASN A 11 1.86 -2.55 8.06
N SER A 12 3.03 -2.25 7.46
CA SER A 12 3.08 -1.44 6.25
C SER A 12 2.38 -2.17 5.09
N PRO A 13 1.54 -1.49 4.30
CA PRO A 13 1.02 -2.05 3.07
C PRO A 13 2.12 -2.19 2.01
N PRO A 14 1.91 -3.02 0.96
CA PRO A 14 2.84 -3.12 -0.15
C PRO A 14 2.94 -1.79 -0.91
N ILE A 15 4.14 -1.54 -1.50
CA ILE A 15 4.44 -0.30 -2.24
C ILE A 15 4.43 -0.49 -3.76
N PHE A 16 4.06 -1.66 -4.25
CA PHE A 16 3.96 -1.93 -5.70
C PHE A 16 2.50 -1.85 -6.17
N ASN A 17 2.32 -1.67 -7.47
CA ASN A 17 1.03 -1.59 -8.15
C ASN A 17 0.10 -0.51 -7.59
N LEU A 18 0.66 0.58 -7.08
CA LEU A 18 -0.13 1.65 -6.46
C LEU A 18 -0.96 2.45 -7.48
N ALA A 19 -0.58 2.44 -8.75
CA ALA A 19 -1.30 3.16 -9.82
C ALA A 19 -2.75 2.70 -10.01
N TRP A 20 -3.06 1.46 -9.60
CA TRP A 20 -4.40 0.87 -9.74
C TRP A 20 -5.25 0.97 -8.47
N LYS A 21 -4.68 1.48 -7.37
CA LYS A 21 -5.42 1.65 -6.10
C LYS A 21 -6.19 2.96 -6.09
N ASN A 22 -7.38 2.91 -5.49
CA ASN A 22 -8.25 4.08 -5.33
C ASN A 22 -8.25 4.65 -3.91
N HIS A 23 -7.53 4.00 -2.99
CA HIS A 23 -7.30 4.44 -1.62
C HIS A 23 -6.05 3.76 -1.04
N PHE A 24 -5.49 4.35 0.01
CA PHE A 24 -4.23 3.96 0.60
C PHE A 24 -4.36 3.83 2.12
N PHE A 25 -3.45 3.08 2.73
CA PHE A 25 -3.56 2.50 4.07
C PHE A 25 -4.68 1.46 4.18
N TRP A 26 -4.60 0.62 5.20
CA TRP A 26 -5.58 -0.43 5.45
C TRP A 26 -7.00 0.08 5.74
N ASP A 27 -7.12 1.31 6.22
CA ASP A 27 -8.38 2.00 6.54
C ASP A 27 -8.85 2.97 5.44
N GLY A 28 -8.03 3.18 4.41
CA GLY A 28 -8.36 4.05 3.29
C GLY A 28 -8.39 5.55 3.65
N ARG A 29 -7.59 5.98 4.63
CA ARG A 29 -7.56 7.39 5.05
C ARG A 29 -6.90 8.32 4.05
N ALA A 30 -6.05 7.81 3.14
CA ALA A 30 -5.49 8.60 2.04
C ALA A 30 -6.15 8.23 0.71
N ARG A 31 -6.38 9.22 -0.14
CA ARG A 31 -7.05 9.07 -1.43
C ARG A 31 -6.09 9.00 -2.61
N THR A 32 -4.90 9.53 -2.44
CA THR A 32 -3.86 9.56 -3.46
C THR A 32 -2.54 9.01 -2.90
N VAL A 33 -1.63 8.60 -3.78
CA VAL A 33 -0.26 8.24 -3.38
C VAL A 33 0.39 9.43 -2.70
N ARG A 34 0.16 10.63 -3.20
CA ARG A 34 0.67 11.88 -2.64
C ARG A 34 0.24 12.09 -1.19
N ASP A 35 -1.04 11.88 -0.88
CA ASP A 35 -1.55 11.98 0.49
C ASP A 35 -0.93 10.92 1.41
N GLN A 36 -0.63 9.74 0.84
CA GLN A 36 -0.05 8.65 1.58
C GLN A 36 1.40 8.92 1.98
N VAL A 37 2.26 9.39 1.05
CA VAL A 37 3.70 9.57 1.30
C VAL A 37 4.00 10.67 2.32
N LEU A 38 3.07 11.60 2.53
CA LEU A 38 3.18 12.66 3.52
C LEU A 38 3.19 12.15 4.96
N GLN A 39 2.41 11.11 5.23
CA GLN A 39 2.12 10.67 6.58
C GLN A 39 3.31 9.96 7.24
N PRO A 40 3.96 8.94 6.63
CA PRO A 40 5.07 8.23 7.23
C PRO A 40 6.27 9.11 7.60
N ILE A 41 6.51 10.16 6.82
CA ILE A 41 7.63 11.07 7.07
C ILE A 41 7.44 11.83 8.39
N GLN A 42 6.22 12.26 8.69
CA GLN A 42 5.91 13.11 9.83
C GLN A 42 5.35 12.33 11.04
N ASP A 43 4.85 11.10 10.81
CA ASP A 43 4.28 10.29 11.90
C ASP A 43 5.35 9.94 12.94
N HIS A 44 5.03 10.25 14.20
CA HIS A 44 5.93 10.03 15.35
C HIS A 44 6.20 8.54 15.64
N LEU A 45 5.35 7.64 15.16
CA LEU A 45 5.56 6.20 15.24
C LEU A 45 6.38 5.65 14.06
N GLU A 46 6.57 6.43 12.99
CA GLU A 46 7.30 6.04 11.77
C GLU A 46 8.63 6.79 11.68
N MET A 47 8.75 7.85 10.84
CA MET A 47 10.03 8.56 10.66
C MET A 47 10.20 9.73 11.65
N ALA A 48 9.13 10.25 12.22
CA ALA A 48 9.12 11.39 13.17
C ALA A 48 9.92 12.61 12.66
N ALA A 49 9.94 12.83 11.34
CA ALA A 49 10.76 13.87 10.74
C ALA A 49 10.00 15.21 10.65
N ASN A 50 10.71 16.31 10.93
CA ASN A 50 10.21 17.64 10.65
C ASN A 50 10.42 17.96 9.16
N LEU A 51 9.34 18.26 8.44
CA LEU A 51 9.37 18.51 7.00
C LEU A 51 10.31 19.64 6.62
N ASN A 52 10.33 20.75 7.37
CA ASN A 52 11.24 21.87 7.09
C ASN A 52 12.70 21.46 7.21
N GLN A 53 13.03 20.60 8.17
CA GLN A 53 14.39 20.05 8.29
C GLN A 53 14.74 19.12 7.14
N VAL A 54 13.78 18.31 6.66
CA VAL A 54 13.96 17.46 5.48
C VAL A 54 14.27 18.32 4.25
N LEU A 55 13.44 19.31 3.97
CA LEU A 55 13.64 20.24 2.85
C LEU A 55 14.97 21.01 2.95
N TYR A 56 15.32 21.49 4.14
CA TYR A 56 16.59 22.13 4.38
C TYR A 56 17.77 21.22 4.05
N ARG A 57 17.75 19.95 4.48
CA ARG A 57 18.80 18.96 4.18
C ARG A 57 18.91 18.67 2.68
N LEU A 58 17.78 18.53 1.99
CA LEU A 58 17.74 18.28 0.54
C LEU A 58 18.34 19.48 -0.21
N ASN A 59 17.93 20.69 0.14
CA ASN A 59 18.42 21.93 -0.48
C ASN A 59 19.92 22.19 -0.23
N ARG A 60 20.50 21.64 0.82
CA ARG A 60 21.96 21.75 1.08
C ARG A 60 22.80 20.77 0.29
N ARG A 61 22.24 19.67 -0.20
CA ARG A 61 23.00 18.67 -0.95
C ARG A 61 22.98 18.97 -2.44
N LYS A 62 24.16 19.18 -3.02
CA LYS A 62 24.34 19.53 -4.44
C LYS A 62 23.68 18.51 -5.37
N SER A 63 23.84 17.21 -5.12
CA SER A 63 23.25 16.14 -5.95
C SER A 63 21.73 16.27 -6.04
N TYR A 64 21.03 16.41 -4.89
CA TYR A 64 19.57 16.59 -4.90
C TYR A 64 19.15 17.86 -5.62
N ARG A 65 19.83 18.98 -5.41
CA ARG A 65 19.52 20.23 -6.13
C ARG A 65 19.65 20.08 -7.64
N GLU A 66 20.70 19.39 -8.10
CA GLU A 66 20.90 19.16 -9.53
C GLU A 66 19.84 18.25 -10.13
N ASP A 67 19.46 17.18 -9.42
CA ASP A 67 18.44 16.26 -9.89
C ASP A 67 17.04 16.90 -9.89
N PHE A 68 16.69 17.62 -8.83
CA PHE A 68 15.42 18.35 -8.77
C PHE A 68 15.37 19.47 -9.80
N LYS A 69 16.50 20.17 -10.07
CA LYS A 69 16.59 21.17 -11.13
C LYS A 69 16.33 20.57 -12.52
N LYS A 70 16.84 19.37 -12.79
CA LYS A 70 16.57 18.66 -14.05
C LYS A 70 15.10 18.28 -14.20
N ALA A 71 14.47 17.84 -13.11
CA ALA A 71 13.09 17.35 -13.11
C ALA A 71 12.06 18.47 -13.09
N TYR A 72 12.30 19.55 -12.35
CA TYR A 72 11.30 20.57 -12.01
C TYR A 72 11.72 22.00 -12.36
N GLY A 73 12.91 22.20 -12.92
CA GLY A 73 13.44 23.52 -13.22
C GLY A 73 14.28 24.16 -12.11
N PRO A 74 14.88 25.33 -12.36
CA PRO A 74 15.81 26.00 -11.47
C PRO A 74 15.07 26.71 -10.32
N ALA A 75 14.73 25.96 -9.28
CA ALA A 75 14.08 26.47 -8.09
C ALA A 75 14.62 25.78 -6.84
N GLU A 76 14.33 26.34 -5.67
CA GLU A 76 14.54 25.67 -4.39
C GLU A 76 13.58 24.48 -4.29
N ILE A 77 14.06 23.37 -3.71
CA ILE A 77 13.25 22.15 -3.52
C ILE A 77 12.15 22.45 -2.52
N THR A 78 10.92 22.37 -2.98
CA THR A 78 9.72 22.57 -2.18
C THR A 78 9.12 21.24 -1.72
N SER A 79 8.19 21.31 -0.77
CA SER A 79 7.41 20.14 -0.36
C SER A 79 6.64 19.54 -1.55
N GLU A 80 6.04 20.37 -2.39
CA GLU A 80 5.31 19.92 -3.59
C GLU A 80 6.20 19.08 -4.53
N MET A 81 7.41 19.58 -4.82
CA MET A 81 8.37 18.83 -5.65
C MET A 81 8.77 17.50 -5.00
N LEU A 82 8.97 17.47 -3.68
CA LEU A 82 9.30 16.26 -2.96
C LEU A 82 8.18 15.22 -3.06
N TRP A 83 6.92 15.64 -2.87
CA TRP A 83 5.77 14.74 -2.99
C TRP A 83 5.60 14.21 -4.40
N LEU A 84 5.73 15.05 -5.41
CA LEU A 84 5.68 14.66 -6.81
C LEU A 84 6.77 13.65 -7.16
N ALA A 85 7.99 13.86 -6.67
CA ALA A 85 9.09 12.93 -6.91
C ALA A 85 8.83 11.55 -6.30
N LEU A 86 8.34 11.52 -5.04
CA LEU A 86 8.01 10.27 -4.35
C LEU A 86 6.81 9.56 -5.01
N GLU A 87 5.76 10.30 -5.35
CA GLU A 87 4.59 9.77 -6.05
C GLU A 87 5.00 9.13 -7.38
N ASN A 88 5.74 9.86 -8.22
CA ASN A 88 6.20 9.36 -9.51
C ASN A 88 7.07 8.10 -9.35
N TYR A 89 7.99 8.09 -8.39
CA TYR A 89 8.81 6.91 -8.13
C TYR A 89 7.95 5.70 -7.72
N LEU A 90 7.04 5.87 -6.78
CA LEU A 90 6.18 4.79 -6.29
C LEU A 90 5.26 4.24 -7.39
N LEU A 91 4.78 5.10 -8.29
CA LEU A 91 3.95 4.68 -9.43
C LEU A 91 4.73 3.86 -10.47
N THR A 92 6.07 3.94 -10.49
CA THR A 92 6.91 3.10 -11.36
C THR A 92 7.13 1.70 -10.82
N ILE A 93 6.82 1.44 -9.54
CA ILE A 93 7.02 0.13 -8.92
C ILE A 93 5.86 -0.78 -9.31
N VAL A 94 6.07 -1.53 -10.38
CA VAL A 94 5.07 -2.45 -10.94
C VAL A 94 5.55 -3.89 -10.77
N SER A 95 4.66 -4.75 -10.28
CA SER A 95 4.83 -6.20 -10.21
C SER A 95 3.76 -6.87 -11.07
N GLY A 96 4.17 -7.64 -12.07
CA GLY A 96 3.28 -8.29 -13.04
C GLY A 96 4.00 -9.37 -13.85
N ASP A 97 5.10 -9.93 -13.30
CA ASP A 97 5.88 -10.98 -13.96
C ASP A 97 6.20 -12.13 -12.97
N SER A 98 5.24 -12.43 -12.08
CA SER A 98 5.36 -13.59 -11.20
C SER A 98 5.27 -14.91 -12.01
N LYS A 99 5.68 -16.02 -11.41
CA LYS A 99 5.49 -17.35 -12.03
C LYS A 99 4.02 -17.62 -12.37
N PHE A 100 3.09 -17.11 -11.54
CA PHE A 100 1.66 -17.18 -11.82
C PHE A 100 1.29 -16.36 -13.06
N ASP A 101 1.73 -15.10 -13.17
CA ASP A 101 1.48 -14.26 -14.36
C ASP A 101 2.02 -14.95 -15.64
N GLN A 102 3.25 -15.43 -15.59
CA GLN A 102 3.87 -16.16 -16.70
C GLN A 102 3.12 -17.45 -17.06
N SER A 103 2.48 -18.10 -16.08
CA SER A 103 1.66 -19.30 -16.32
C SER A 103 0.37 -18.97 -17.06
N LEU A 104 -0.24 -17.82 -16.79
CA LEU A 104 -1.43 -17.35 -17.52
C LEU A 104 -1.10 -17.07 -19.00
N GLU A 105 0.09 -16.57 -19.27
CA GLU A 105 0.61 -16.36 -20.62
C GLU A 105 1.17 -17.64 -21.28
N LYS A 106 1.08 -18.79 -20.60
CA LYS A 106 1.60 -20.09 -21.06
C LYS A 106 3.12 -20.14 -21.29
N LYS A 107 3.87 -19.20 -20.68
CA LYS A 107 5.33 -19.16 -20.74
C LYS A 107 5.99 -20.19 -19.83
N VAL A 108 5.36 -20.47 -18.68
CA VAL A 108 5.81 -21.47 -17.71
C VAL A 108 4.64 -22.35 -17.28
N LYS A 109 4.94 -23.54 -16.74
CA LYS A 109 3.93 -24.39 -16.09
C LYS A 109 4.10 -24.28 -14.58
N LEU A 110 2.98 -24.22 -13.88
CA LEU A 110 2.94 -24.42 -12.44
C LEU A 110 3.26 -25.87 -12.12
N ASP A 111 3.94 -26.14 -11.02
CA ASP A 111 4.07 -27.50 -10.52
C ASP A 111 2.73 -28.01 -9.93
N PRO A 112 2.60 -29.31 -9.62
CA PRO A 112 1.33 -29.87 -9.16
C PRO A 112 0.78 -29.22 -7.87
N LEU A 113 1.65 -28.79 -6.93
CA LEU A 113 1.23 -28.13 -5.68
C LEU A 113 0.80 -26.67 -5.93
N GLU A 114 1.52 -25.99 -6.79
CA GLU A 114 1.16 -24.61 -7.19
C GLU A 114 -0.17 -24.59 -7.95
N ASP A 115 -0.40 -25.57 -8.86
CA ASP A 115 -1.64 -25.65 -9.62
C ASP A 115 -2.82 -26.05 -8.73
N GLU A 116 -2.61 -26.94 -7.76
CA GLU A 116 -3.62 -27.25 -6.75
C GLU A 116 -3.93 -26.03 -5.86
N GLY A 117 -2.91 -25.27 -5.44
CA GLY A 117 -3.10 -23.99 -4.73
C GLY A 117 -3.90 -23.00 -5.54
N ARG A 118 -3.60 -22.86 -6.85
CA ARG A 118 -4.37 -22.05 -7.79
C ARG A 118 -5.82 -22.52 -7.86
N ARG A 119 -6.05 -23.83 -8.01
CA ARG A 119 -7.39 -24.41 -8.05
C ARG A 119 -8.18 -24.08 -6.78
N LEU A 120 -7.61 -24.30 -5.62
CA LEU A 120 -8.23 -23.98 -4.32
C LEU A 120 -8.58 -22.52 -4.19
N PHE A 121 -7.67 -21.63 -4.61
CA PHE A 121 -7.86 -20.19 -4.52
C PHE A 121 -9.05 -19.69 -5.35
N PHE A 122 -9.19 -20.19 -6.58
CA PHE A 122 -10.22 -19.73 -7.52
C PHE A 122 -11.53 -20.54 -7.48
N THR A 123 -11.56 -21.66 -6.78
CA THR A 123 -12.78 -22.48 -6.63
C THR A 123 -13.54 -22.01 -5.39
N SER A 124 -14.86 -21.84 -5.53
CA SER A 124 -15.74 -21.46 -4.41
C SER A 124 -15.71 -22.52 -3.30
N HIS A 125 -16.05 -22.10 -2.10
CA HIS A 125 -16.11 -23.00 -0.94
C HIS A 125 -17.15 -24.13 -1.16
N GLU A 126 -18.30 -23.81 -1.74
CA GLU A 126 -19.36 -24.78 -2.07
C GLU A 126 -18.90 -25.87 -3.04
N SER A 127 -17.92 -25.56 -3.90
CA SER A 127 -17.34 -26.48 -4.87
C SER A 127 -16.05 -27.17 -4.38
N GLY A 128 -15.76 -27.11 -3.08
CA GLY A 128 -14.58 -27.73 -2.46
C GLY A 128 -13.28 -26.96 -2.65
N GLY A 129 -13.36 -25.66 -2.89
CA GLY A 129 -12.24 -24.72 -2.90
C GLY A 129 -12.14 -23.91 -1.62
N ALA A 130 -11.23 -22.93 -1.59
CA ALA A 130 -11.05 -22.01 -0.47
C ALA A 130 -11.82 -20.69 -0.65
N GLY A 131 -12.36 -20.39 -1.84
CA GLY A 131 -13.15 -19.19 -2.13
C GLY A 131 -12.38 -17.88 -2.04
N CYS A 132 -11.04 -17.90 -2.05
CA CYS A 132 -10.23 -16.71 -1.81
C CYS A 132 -10.48 -15.62 -2.87
N SER A 133 -10.71 -16.01 -4.12
CA SER A 133 -10.97 -15.09 -5.22
C SER A 133 -12.28 -14.32 -5.12
N GLU A 134 -13.18 -14.66 -4.19
CA GLU A 134 -14.40 -13.89 -3.93
C GLU A 134 -14.10 -12.49 -3.37
N CYS A 135 -12.96 -12.35 -2.68
CA CYS A 135 -12.48 -11.08 -2.17
C CYS A 135 -11.16 -10.65 -2.85
N HIS A 136 -10.31 -11.64 -3.18
CA HIS A 136 -8.99 -11.42 -3.77
C HIS A 136 -9.04 -11.70 -5.29
N SER A 137 -9.77 -10.88 -6.04
CA SER A 137 -10.02 -11.06 -7.47
C SER A 137 -9.16 -10.15 -8.35
N GLY A 138 -9.22 -10.43 -9.66
CA GLY A 138 -8.55 -9.62 -10.68
C GLY A 138 -7.02 -9.75 -10.69
N PRO A 139 -6.34 -9.01 -11.55
CA PRO A 139 -4.90 -9.11 -11.76
C PRO A 139 -4.06 -8.65 -10.54
N HIS A 140 -4.66 -7.93 -9.61
CA HIS A 140 -4.00 -7.44 -8.40
C HIS A 140 -4.37 -8.26 -7.15
N PHE A 141 -5.15 -9.33 -7.28
CA PHE A 141 -5.68 -10.12 -6.17
C PHE A 141 -6.40 -9.25 -5.12
N SER A 142 -7.09 -8.23 -5.58
CA SER A 142 -7.84 -7.27 -4.79
C SER A 142 -8.95 -6.66 -5.63
N ASP A 143 -10.13 -6.54 -5.07
CA ASP A 143 -11.23 -5.76 -5.65
C ASP A 143 -11.22 -4.30 -5.17
N PHE A 144 -10.18 -3.92 -4.40
CA PHE A 144 -10.00 -2.60 -3.80
C PHE A 144 -11.20 -2.14 -2.95
N THR A 145 -11.93 -3.07 -2.38
CA THR A 145 -13.01 -2.78 -1.45
C THR A 145 -12.57 -2.96 0.01
N PHE A 146 -13.45 -2.60 0.93
CA PHE A 146 -13.23 -2.81 2.35
C PHE A 146 -14.06 -4.00 2.83
N ARG A 147 -13.38 -4.97 3.42
CA ARG A 147 -13.97 -6.22 3.88
C ARG A 147 -13.76 -6.43 5.37
N ASN A 148 -14.73 -7.07 6.02
CA ASN A 148 -14.56 -7.66 7.34
C ASN A 148 -14.34 -9.16 7.15
N ASN A 149 -13.19 -9.65 7.59
CA ASN A 149 -12.83 -11.08 7.44
C ASN A 149 -13.47 -11.98 8.51
N GLY A 150 -14.36 -11.46 9.33
CA GLY A 150 -15.07 -12.21 10.36
C GLY A 150 -14.23 -12.57 11.59
N LEU A 151 -12.97 -12.16 11.66
CA LEU A 151 -12.17 -12.37 12.86
C LEU A 151 -12.77 -11.55 14.00
N ARG A 152 -13.04 -12.22 15.12
CA ARG A 152 -13.47 -11.52 16.32
C ARG A 152 -12.29 -10.72 16.86
N PRO A 153 -12.46 -9.40 17.07
CA PRO A 153 -11.42 -8.62 17.70
C PRO A 153 -11.17 -9.19 19.13
N ALA A 154 -9.89 -9.22 19.52
CA ALA A 154 -9.56 -9.45 20.90
C ALA A 154 -10.24 -8.38 21.78
N PRO A 155 -10.62 -8.68 23.04
CA PRO A 155 -11.36 -7.74 23.88
C PRO A 155 -10.67 -6.37 24.07
N ASP A 156 -9.36 -6.33 23.87
CA ASP A 156 -8.49 -5.16 23.99
C ASP A 156 -8.18 -4.51 22.63
N LEU A 157 -8.77 -5.00 21.52
CA LEU A 157 -8.49 -4.46 20.19
C LEU A 157 -9.09 -3.07 20.02
N SER A 158 -8.23 -2.07 20.02
CA SER A 158 -8.61 -0.66 19.82
C SER A 158 -8.71 -0.27 18.34
N ASP A 159 -8.29 -1.14 17.41
CA ASP A 159 -8.31 -0.86 15.99
C ASP A 159 -9.68 -1.16 15.39
N LEU A 160 -10.45 -0.10 15.13
CA LEU A 160 -11.78 -0.18 14.55
C LEU A 160 -11.78 -0.16 13.01
N GLY A 161 -10.62 -0.32 12.37
CA GLY A 161 -10.51 -0.32 10.91
C GLY A 161 -10.97 1.00 10.29
N ARG A 162 -11.75 0.91 9.21
CA ARG A 162 -12.25 2.07 8.46
C ARG A 162 -13.18 2.98 9.28
N ASN A 163 -13.82 2.48 10.32
CA ASN A 163 -14.63 3.31 11.23
C ASN A 163 -13.82 4.49 11.80
N GLN A 164 -12.53 4.33 12.04
CA GLN A 164 -11.67 5.42 12.53
C GLN A 164 -11.59 6.60 11.56
N VAL A 165 -11.88 6.37 10.27
CA VAL A 165 -11.87 7.40 9.22
C VAL A 165 -13.26 7.97 8.98
N THR A 166 -14.27 7.12 8.97
CA THR A 166 -15.64 7.49 8.56
C THR A 166 -16.57 7.83 9.71
N GLY A 167 -16.25 7.37 10.91
CA GLY A 167 -17.14 7.46 12.08
C GLY A 167 -18.40 6.59 12.01
N LYS A 168 -18.59 5.80 10.93
CA LYS A 168 -19.80 5.02 10.69
C LYS A 168 -19.70 3.65 11.35
N GLU A 169 -20.73 3.27 12.11
CA GLU A 169 -20.82 1.98 12.81
C GLU A 169 -20.65 0.78 11.86
N LYS A 170 -21.27 0.84 10.68
CA LYS A 170 -21.15 -0.20 9.65
C LYS A 170 -19.74 -0.41 9.10
N ASP A 171 -18.85 0.54 9.29
CA ASP A 171 -17.46 0.49 8.79
C ASP A 171 -16.48 -0.06 9.85
N LYS A 172 -16.98 -0.50 11.01
CA LYS A 172 -16.15 -1.16 12.02
C LYS A 172 -15.52 -2.44 11.47
N PHE A 173 -14.24 -2.61 11.78
CA PHE A 173 -13.42 -3.76 11.39
C PHE A 173 -13.35 -4.01 9.88
N LEU A 174 -13.62 -3.00 9.06
CA LEU A 174 -13.38 -3.05 7.63
C LEU A 174 -11.95 -2.61 7.31
N PHE A 175 -11.29 -3.44 6.50
CA PHE A 175 -9.93 -3.19 6.00
C PHE A 175 -9.91 -3.37 4.47
N SER A 176 -8.98 -2.68 3.80
CA SER A 176 -8.76 -2.84 2.36
C SER A 176 -8.27 -4.25 2.03
N THR A 177 -8.85 -4.86 1.00
CA THR A 177 -8.38 -6.10 0.39
C THR A 177 -7.12 -5.89 -0.44
#